data_7015acb95bb2b19e7ad7ef4cbb4ad0af
#
_entry.id   7015acb95bb2b19e7ad7ef4cbb4ad0af
#
_cell.length_a   1.000
_cell.length_b   1.000
_cell.length_c   1.000
_cell.angle_alpha   90.00
_cell.angle_beta   90.00
_cell.angle_gamma   90.00
#
_symmetry.space_group_name_H-M   'P 1'
#
loop_
_entity.id
_entity.type
_entity.pdbx_description
1 polymer ?
#
loop_
_entity_poly.entity_id
_entity_poly.type
_entity_poly.pdbx_seq_one_letter_code
_entity_poly.pdbx_strand_id
1 'polypeptide(L)'
;MLAQSTYISFTDAGYSTLIGDYLSKSSFFKEYAAFQYDESGLKEALQKRLQYRTNRDSLCEVLEHQYSETVFQTDWKTSKSYSAIKSLKEEHTFTITTGHQLNIFTGPLYFIYKILTVIKQAKFLSQKNPGYKFVPVYWIASEDHDLAEVNHVSIDESKIEWQTKQKGAVGRMTTEGMSSVVETLKNHLHKNEYFQDIAEMFDTAYLKNATQANAIRSLVHSLFSKYGLVIIDADDKRLKQQAIEMFEDDLFKNTAFNCFKNLSEFEKKYGLQIHAREINLFYLADGERNRIVRNGENFEVADSGLSFASDDLKKQLNAYPERFSPNVVLRPLYQEVILPNIAYTGGPAEVHYWLQLKPIFDKLNIFYPMVV
;
A
#
# COMPACT_ATOMS: atom_id res chain seq x y z
N MET A 1 33.20 5.01 -11.77
CA MET A 1 33.21 5.96 -10.64
C MET A 1 33.02 5.18 -9.34
N LEU A 2 33.94 5.29 -8.38
CA LEU A 2 33.73 4.77 -7.02
C LEU A 2 32.73 5.70 -6.34
N ALA A 3 31.61 5.14 -5.88
CA ALA A 3 30.62 5.90 -5.11
C ALA A 3 31.27 6.35 -3.78
N GLN A 4 31.32 7.65 -3.54
CA GLN A 4 31.76 8.21 -2.26
C GLN A 4 30.54 8.32 -1.34
N SER A 5 30.57 7.64 -0.19
CA SER A 5 29.52 7.71 0.80
C SER A 5 29.85 8.78 1.85
N THR A 6 28.90 9.66 2.11
CA THR A 6 28.99 10.66 3.18
C THR A 6 27.83 10.42 4.15
N TYR A 7 28.13 10.42 5.44
CA TYR A 7 27.11 10.31 6.49
C TYR A 7 26.77 11.70 7.01
N ILE A 8 25.47 12.02 7.03
CA ILE A 8 24.92 13.24 7.62
C ILE A 8 23.90 12.84 8.70
N SER A 9 23.75 13.65 9.73
CA SER A 9 22.73 13.39 10.75
C SER A 9 21.32 13.56 10.16
N PHE A 10 20.33 12.91 10.75
CA PHE A 10 18.93 13.09 10.31
C PHE A 10 18.47 14.54 10.46
N THR A 11 18.93 15.24 11.48
CA THR A 11 18.62 16.65 11.71
C THR A 11 19.21 17.53 10.60
N ASP A 12 20.46 17.29 10.23
CA ASP A 12 21.13 18.04 9.15
C ASP A 12 20.52 17.72 7.77
N ALA A 13 19.93 16.52 7.63
CA ALA A 13 19.18 16.10 6.45
C ALA A 13 17.75 16.68 6.40
N GLY A 14 17.33 17.50 7.37
CA GLY A 14 16.02 18.15 7.42
C GLY A 14 14.86 17.25 7.86
N TYR A 15 15.14 16.10 8.49
CA TYR A 15 14.07 15.26 9.04
C TYR A 15 13.43 15.89 10.27
N SER A 16 12.13 15.60 10.49
CA SER A 16 11.41 16.10 11.66
C SER A 16 11.95 15.53 12.97
N THR A 17 11.72 16.25 14.08
CA THR A 17 12.06 15.82 15.43
C THR A 17 11.48 14.44 15.76
N LEU A 18 10.25 14.15 15.30
CA LEU A 18 9.62 12.82 15.46
C LEU A 18 10.52 11.70 14.90
N ILE A 19 11.01 11.86 13.68
CA ILE A 19 11.83 10.83 13.03
C ILE A 19 13.16 10.68 13.78
N GLY A 20 13.81 11.78 14.18
CA GLY A 20 15.03 11.74 14.98
C GLY A 20 14.84 11.00 16.31
N ASP A 21 13.78 11.34 17.04
CA ASP A 21 13.44 10.72 18.33
C ASP A 21 13.05 9.24 18.16
N TYR A 22 12.31 8.88 17.10
CA TYR A 22 11.94 7.52 16.81
C TYR A 22 13.16 6.63 16.50
N LEU A 23 14.05 7.10 15.64
CA LEU A 23 15.27 6.37 15.26
C LEU A 23 16.29 6.29 16.42
N SER A 24 16.32 7.28 17.33
CA SER A 24 17.11 7.22 18.56
C SER A 24 16.50 6.36 19.66
N LYS A 25 15.38 5.66 19.37
CA LYS A 25 14.68 4.76 20.29
C LYS A 25 14.20 5.45 21.57
N SER A 26 13.69 6.68 21.46
CA SER A 26 13.11 7.41 22.59
C SER A 26 12.04 6.56 23.28
N SER A 27 12.05 6.57 24.61
CA SER A 27 11.10 5.81 25.44
C SER A 27 9.65 6.22 25.22
N PHE A 28 9.41 7.41 24.69
CA PHE A 28 8.08 7.89 24.31
C PHE A 28 7.37 6.93 23.34
N PHE A 29 8.11 6.33 22.40
CA PHE A 29 7.51 5.47 21.37
C PHE A 29 7.19 4.05 21.84
N LYS A 30 7.44 3.68 23.10
CA LYS A 30 7.06 2.35 23.63
C LYS A 30 5.55 2.08 23.54
N GLU A 31 4.72 3.12 23.59
CA GLU A 31 3.26 3.02 23.47
C GLU A 31 2.78 3.09 22.01
N TYR A 32 3.64 3.61 21.10
CA TYR A 32 3.28 3.88 19.69
C TYR A 32 4.00 2.99 18.67
N ALA A 33 4.93 2.15 19.13
CA ALA A 33 5.62 1.17 18.29
C ALA A 33 5.76 -0.15 19.04
N ALA A 34 5.27 -1.24 18.45
CA ALA A 34 5.30 -2.56 19.11
C ALA A 34 6.71 -3.14 19.16
N PHE A 35 7.52 -2.89 18.13
CA PHE A 35 8.83 -3.51 17.96
C PHE A 35 9.86 -2.48 17.50
N GLN A 36 11.09 -2.63 17.98
CA GLN A 36 12.23 -1.89 17.47
C GLN A 36 12.75 -2.55 16.17
N TYR A 37 13.27 -1.76 15.23
CA TYR A 37 13.91 -2.28 14.03
C TYR A 37 15.35 -2.70 14.33
N ASP A 38 15.48 -3.82 15.03
CA ASP A 38 16.75 -4.48 15.35
C ASP A 38 16.55 -6.00 15.49
N GLU A 39 17.60 -6.73 15.81
CA GLU A 39 17.55 -8.21 15.90
C GLU A 39 16.59 -8.71 16.99
N SER A 40 16.53 -8.02 18.13
CA SER A 40 15.62 -8.39 19.24
C SER A 40 14.18 -8.16 18.84
N GLY A 41 13.87 -6.97 18.34
CA GLY A 41 12.52 -6.62 17.90
C GLY A 41 12.04 -7.51 16.74
N LEU A 42 12.92 -7.91 15.83
CA LEU A 42 12.57 -8.88 14.79
C LEU A 42 12.17 -10.25 15.37
N LYS A 43 12.93 -10.77 16.34
CA LYS A 43 12.60 -12.05 17.00
C LYS A 43 11.25 -11.98 17.71
N GLU A 44 11.00 -10.90 18.44
CA GLU A 44 9.71 -10.66 19.11
C GLU A 44 8.56 -10.54 18.10
N ALA A 45 8.76 -9.77 17.02
CA ALA A 45 7.78 -9.60 15.98
C ALA A 45 7.43 -10.93 15.29
N LEU A 46 8.42 -11.77 14.95
CA LEU A 46 8.20 -13.09 14.36
C LEU A 46 7.38 -14.00 15.27
N GLN A 47 7.75 -14.08 16.55
CA GLN A 47 7.02 -14.88 17.54
C GLN A 47 5.57 -14.39 17.71
N LYS A 48 5.39 -13.08 17.75
CA LYS A 48 4.07 -12.48 17.89
C LYS A 48 3.23 -12.69 16.62
N ARG A 49 3.83 -12.50 15.42
CA ARG A 49 3.12 -12.64 14.14
C ARG A 49 2.56 -14.04 13.93
N LEU A 50 3.26 -15.08 14.35
CA LEU A 50 2.80 -16.48 14.29
C LEU A 50 1.49 -16.72 15.08
N GLN A 51 1.15 -15.87 16.04
CA GLN A 51 -0.10 -15.96 16.80
C GLN A 51 -1.31 -15.40 16.04
N TYR A 52 -1.08 -14.64 14.95
CA TYR A 52 -2.13 -14.05 14.13
C TYR A 52 -2.30 -14.84 12.83
N ARG A 53 -3.51 -15.32 12.61
CA ARG A 53 -3.83 -16.08 11.40
C ARG A 53 -3.91 -15.16 10.18
N THR A 54 -3.40 -15.63 9.06
CA THR A 54 -3.56 -15.03 7.73
C THR A 54 -4.10 -16.11 6.81
N ASN A 55 -5.11 -15.80 6.03
CA ASN A 55 -5.62 -16.74 5.02
C ASN A 55 -4.68 -16.78 3.80
N ARG A 56 -3.60 -17.55 3.95
CA ARG A 56 -2.52 -17.65 2.96
C ARG A 56 -2.98 -18.27 1.64
N ASP A 57 -3.93 -19.20 1.68
CA ASP A 57 -4.47 -19.80 0.47
C ASP A 57 -5.24 -18.77 -0.36
N SER A 58 -6.18 -18.05 0.26
CA SER A 58 -6.90 -16.97 -0.40
C SER A 58 -5.96 -15.87 -0.92
N LEU A 59 -4.93 -15.49 -0.15
CA LEU A 59 -3.93 -14.52 -0.59
C LEU A 59 -3.20 -14.99 -1.85
N CYS A 60 -2.73 -16.23 -1.88
CA CYS A 60 -2.02 -16.78 -3.04
C CYS A 60 -2.94 -16.93 -4.26
N GLU A 61 -4.17 -17.38 -4.08
CA GLU A 61 -5.16 -17.50 -5.14
C GLU A 61 -5.49 -16.12 -5.77
N VAL A 62 -5.66 -15.09 -4.93
CA VAL A 62 -5.89 -13.72 -5.41
C VAL A 62 -4.68 -13.20 -6.17
N LEU A 63 -3.47 -13.37 -5.65
CA LEU A 63 -2.25 -12.94 -6.32
C LEU A 63 -2.08 -13.67 -7.68
N GLU A 64 -2.26 -14.99 -7.74
CA GLU A 64 -2.19 -15.74 -8.99
C GLU A 64 -3.24 -15.28 -10.00
N HIS A 65 -4.46 -14.99 -9.54
CA HIS A 65 -5.52 -14.44 -10.39
C HIS A 65 -5.13 -13.05 -10.94
N GLN A 66 -4.71 -12.12 -10.08
CA GLN A 66 -4.31 -10.78 -10.48
C GLN A 66 -3.17 -10.78 -11.50
N TYR A 67 -2.21 -11.70 -11.32
CA TYR A 67 -1.10 -11.86 -12.27
C TYR A 67 -1.57 -12.50 -13.57
N SER A 68 -2.54 -13.41 -13.53
CA SER A 68 -3.09 -14.02 -14.76
C SER A 68 -3.89 -13.05 -15.63
N GLU A 69 -4.50 -12.03 -15.01
CA GLU A 69 -5.25 -10.96 -15.70
C GLU A 69 -4.35 -9.81 -16.21
N THR A 70 -3.06 -9.85 -15.90
CA THR A 70 -2.11 -8.82 -16.29
C THR A 70 -1.25 -9.27 -17.45
N VAL A 71 -1.09 -8.42 -18.46
CA VAL A 71 -0.20 -8.67 -19.59
C VAL A 71 1.21 -8.23 -19.23
N PHE A 72 2.17 -9.14 -19.31
CA PHE A 72 3.59 -8.91 -19.06
C PHE A 72 4.42 -9.07 -20.32
N GLN A 73 5.65 -8.53 -20.32
CA GLN A 73 6.61 -8.74 -21.43
C GLN A 73 7.06 -10.20 -21.55
N THR A 74 7.13 -10.91 -20.44
CA THR A 74 7.56 -12.31 -20.35
C THR A 74 6.57 -13.12 -19.52
N ASP A 75 6.61 -14.44 -19.63
CA ASP A 75 5.76 -15.30 -18.79
C ASP A 75 6.12 -15.09 -17.31
N TRP A 76 5.19 -14.51 -16.56
CA TRP A 76 5.36 -14.21 -15.14
C TRP A 76 5.60 -15.47 -14.29
N LYS A 77 5.15 -16.66 -14.76
CA LYS A 77 5.35 -17.95 -14.06
C LYS A 77 6.81 -18.39 -14.05
N THR A 78 7.66 -17.83 -14.91
CA THR A 78 9.10 -18.06 -14.93
C THR A 78 9.88 -17.11 -14.02
N SER A 79 9.21 -16.10 -13.45
CA SER A 79 9.83 -15.07 -12.61
C SER A 79 10.08 -15.53 -11.17
N LYS A 80 10.99 -14.85 -10.47
CA LYS A 80 11.14 -15.03 -9.02
C LYS A 80 9.92 -14.56 -8.22
N SER A 81 9.12 -13.61 -8.77
CA SER A 81 7.87 -13.19 -8.16
C SER A 81 6.87 -14.35 -8.04
N TYR A 82 6.78 -15.21 -9.06
CA TYR A 82 5.93 -16.40 -8.99
C TYR A 82 6.37 -17.36 -7.86
N SER A 83 7.66 -17.63 -7.78
CA SER A 83 8.21 -18.46 -6.68
C SER A 83 7.96 -17.84 -5.31
N ALA A 84 8.04 -16.50 -5.21
CA ALA A 84 7.73 -15.76 -4.00
C ALA A 84 6.24 -15.89 -3.62
N ILE A 85 5.31 -15.72 -4.58
CA ILE A 85 3.86 -15.93 -4.36
C ILE A 85 3.60 -17.33 -3.83
N LYS A 86 4.17 -18.37 -4.45
CA LYS A 86 4.01 -19.75 -4.00
C LYS A 86 4.51 -19.96 -2.58
N SER A 87 5.63 -19.33 -2.21
CA SER A 87 6.19 -19.47 -0.86
C SER A 87 5.33 -18.84 0.25
N LEU A 88 4.42 -17.91 -0.08
CA LEU A 88 3.50 -17.29 0.90
C LEU A 88 2.54 -18.31 1.54
N LYS A 89 2.36 -19.50 0.94
CA LYS A 89 1.61 -20.61 1.55
C LYS A 89 2.32 -21.20 2.77
N GLU A 90 3.63 -21.07 2.85
CA GLU A 90 4.43 -21.63 3.94
C GLU A 90 4.28 -20.78 5.22
N GLU A 91 4.11 -21.42 6.36
CA GLU A 91 3.87 -20.76 7.66
C GLU A 91 4.99 -19.79 8.05
N HIS A 92 6.25 -20.18 7.80
CA HIS A 92 7.44 -19.37 8.12
C HIS A 92 7.85 -18.39 7.00
N THR A 93 6.93 -18.08 6.08
CA THR A 93 7.13 -17.03 5.09
C THR A 93 6.37 -15.77 5.50
N PHE A 94 7.08 -14.66 5.58
CA PHE A 94 6.55 -13.34 5.97
C PHE A 94 6.77 -12.31 4.86
N THR A 95 5.98 -11.23 4.89
CA THR A 95 6.14 -10.14 3.94
C THR A 95 6.81 -8.93 4.59
N ILE A 96 7.53 -8.16 3.77
CA ILE A 96 8.00 -6.80 4.07
C ILE A 96 7.38 -5.90 3.04
N THR A 97 6.55 -4.98 3.48
CA THR A 97 5.65 -4.25 2.60
C THR A 97 6.01 -2.77 2.53
N THR A 98 5.88 -2.20 1.35
CA THR A 98 5.78 -0.76 1.12
C THR A 98 4.58 -0.47 0.22
N GLY A 99 3.96 0.69 0.40
CA GLY A 99 2.85 1.15 -0.43
C GLY A 99 3.20 2.42 -1.21
N HIS A 100 2.56 2.60 -2.36
CA HIS A 100 2.61 3.86 -3.11
C HIS A 100 1.37 4.01 -3.98
N GLN A 101 1.05 5.26 -4.33
CA GLN A 101 0.02 5.59 -5.31
C GLN A 101 0.41 5.12 -6.71
N LEU A 102 -0.57 5.08 -7.63
CA LEU A 102 -0.42 4.61 -9.01
C LEU A 102 0.11 5.71 -9.94
N ASN A 103 1.23 6.31 -9.58
CA ASN A 103 1.86 7.31 -10.45
C ASN A 103 2.20 6.71 -11.82
N ILE A 104 1.77 7.36 -12.90
CA ILE A 104 2.15 6.91 -14.25
C ILE A 104 3.68 6.93 -14.40
N PHE A 105 4.22 5.95 -15.14
CA PHE A 105 5.67 5.82 -15.44
C PHE A 105 6.57 5.80 -14.19
N THR A 106 6.10 5.22 -13.08
CA THR A 106 6.76 5.16 -11.76
C THR A 106 6.74 6.46 -10.95
N GLY A 107 6.37 7.60 -11.54
CA GLY A 107 6.37 8.88 -10.83
C GLY A 107 7.75 9.30 -10.30
N PRO A 108 7.84 9.80 -9.07
CA PRO A 108 9.10 10.29 -8.52
C PRO A 108 10.08 9.14 -8.21
N LEU A 109 11.38 9.42 -8.29
CA LEU A 109 12.45 8.46 -7.99
C LEU A 109 12.32 7.81 -6.60
N TYR A 110 11.67 8.48 -5.67
CA TYR A 110 11.33 7.97 -4.35
C TYR A 110 10.56 6.65 -4.38
N PHE A 111 9.66 6.46 -5.34
CA PHE A 111 8.95 5.19 -5.57
C PHE A 111 9.92 4.02 -5.78
N ILE A 112 10.92 4.22 -6.64
CA ILE A 112 11.95 3.21 -6.93
C ILE A 112 12.75 2.87 -5.67
N TYR A 113 13.16 3.89 -4.89
CA TYR A 113 13.91 3.67 -3.65
C TYR A 113 13.11 2.93 -2.58
N LYS A 114 11.81 3.20 -2.43
CA LYS A 114 10.96 2.44 -1.51
C LYS A 114 10.94 0.96 -1.86
N ILE A 115 10.75 0.61 -3.13
CA ILE A 115 10.74 -0.77 -3.60
C ILE A 115 12.11 -1.44 -3.41
N LEU A 116 13.19 -0.77 -3.79
CA LEU A 116 14.55 -1.30 -3.60
C LEU A 116 14.86 -1.53 -2.11
N THR A 117 14.33 -0.69 -1.23
CA THR A 117 14.51 -0.83 0.22
C THR A 117 13.87 -2.13 0.73
N VAL A 118 12.61 -2.41 0.41
CA VAL A 118 11.96 -3.66 0.84
C VAL A 118 12.61 -4.90 0.22
N ILE A 119 13.07 -4.83 -1.03
CA ILE A 119 13.84 -5.91 -1.67
C ILE A 119 15.13 -6.18 -0.91
N LYS A 120 15.88 -5.12 -0.57
CA LYS A 120 17.14 -5.24 0.17
C LYS A 120 16.91 -5.79 1.58
N GLN A 121 15.87 -5.30 2.27
CA GLN A 121 15.48 -5.78 3.60
C GLN A 121 15.10 -7.25 3.57
N ALA A 122 14.21 -7.67 2.65
CA ALA A 122 13.79 -9.07 2.53
C ALA A 122 14.98 -10.00 2.28
N LYS A 123 15.88 -9.62 1.39
CA LYS A 123 17.11 -10.38 1.12
C LYS A 123 17.99 -10.48 2.37
N PHE A 124 18.25 -9.37 3.04
CA PHE A 124 19.09 -9.32 4.25
C PHE A 124 18.51 -10.17 5.37
N LEU A 125 17.21 -10.05 5.65
CA LEU A 125 16.54 -10.79 6.71
C LEU A 125 16.51 -12.29 6.42
N SER A 126 16.27 -12.70 5.16
CA SER A 126 16.33 -14.12 4.78
C SER A 126 17.72 -14.73 4.96
N GLN A 127 18.78 -13.96 4.70
CA GLN A 127 20.16 -14.40 4.91
C GLN A 127 20.52 -14.56 6.40
N LYS A 128 19.98 -13.67 7.24
CA LYS A 128 20.27 -13.66 8.69
C LYS A 128 19.41 -14.64 9.48
N ASN A 129 18.28 -15.08 8.94
CA ASN A 129 17.31 -15.95 9.62
C ASN A 129 16.95 -17.14 8.74
N PRO A 130 17.82 -18.15 8.61
CA PRO A 130 17.67 -19.25 7.64
C PRO A 130 16.42 -20.13 7.84
N GLY A 131 15.75 -20.04 9.01
CA GLY A 131 14.47 -20.72 9.27
C GLY A 131 13.25 -19.99 8.72
N TYR A 132 13.42 -18.80 8.16
CA TYR A 132 12.34 -17.93 7.69
C TYR A 132 12.60 -17.44 6.27
N LYS A 133 11.51 -17.23 5.52
CA LYS A 133 11.53 -16.54 4.23
C LYS A 133 10.91 -15.17 4.37
N PHE A 134 11.46 -14.17 3.67
CA PHE A 134 10.91 -12.82 3.61
C PHE A 134 10.68 -12.43 2.17
N VAL A 135 9.43 -12.09 1.86
CA VAL A 135 8.97 -11.71 0.52
C VAL A 135 8.77 -10.20 0.48
N PRO A 136 9.46 -9.48 -0.42
CA PRO A 136 9.20 -8.06 -0.60
C PRO A 136 7.86 -7.86 -1.29
N VAL A 137 7.03 -6.96 -0.77
CA VAL A 137 5.69 -6.66 -1.30
C VAL A 137 5.56 -5.17 -1.62
N TYR A 138 5.03 -4.88 -2.81
CA TYR A 138 4.53 -3.57 -3.19
C TYR A 138 2.99 -3.60 -3.15
N TRP A 139 2.43 -2.77 -2.26
CA TRP A 139 1.01 -2.52 -2.16
C TRP A 139 0.61 -1.40 -3.11
N ILE A 140 -0.21 -1.71 -4.10
CA ILE A 140 -0.79 -0.72 -4.99
C ILE A 140 -1.93 -0.01 -4.24
N ALA A 141 -1.87 1.33 -4.13
CA ALA A 141 -2.95 2.14 -3.58
C ALA A 141 -4.06 2.36 -4.62
N SER A 142 -4.61 1.26 -5.18
CA SER A 142 -5.53 1.25 -6.33
C SER A 142 -6.87 1.93 -6.05
N GLU A 143 -7.28 1.94 -4.80
CA GLU A 143 -8.55 2.55 -4.39
C GLU A 143 -8.49 4.07 -4.19
N ASP A 144 -7.28 4.67 -4.25
CA ASP A 144 -7.15 6.12 -4.18
C ASP A 144 -7.82 6.78 -5.39
N HIS A 145 -8.45 7.93 -5.16
CA HIS A 145 -9.24 8.65 -6.16
C HIS A 145 -8.64 10.02 -6.53
N ASP A 146 -7.49 10.37 -5.96
CA ASP A 146 -6.81 11.61 -6.29
C ASP A 146 -6.00 11.46 -7.59
N LEU A 147 -6.72 11.53 -8.71
CA LEU A 147 -6.13 11.41 -10.03
C LEU A 147 -5.09 12.49 -10.30
N ALA A 148 -5.27 13.71 -9.77
CA ALA A 148 -4.37 14.82 -10.04
C ALA A 148 -2.96 14.62 -9.48
N GLU A 149 -2.83 13.81 -8.42
CA GLU A 149 -1.52 13.45 -7.85
C GLU A 149 -0.73 12.45 -8.69
N VAL A 150 -1.40 11.64 -9.51
CA VAL A 150 -0.79 10.45 -10.14
C VAL A 150 -0.80 10.45 -11.66
N ASN A 151 -1.56 11.36 -12.29
CA ASN A 151 -1.79 11.39 -13.73
C ASN A 151 -0.69 12.06 -14.54
N HIS A 152 0.45 12.41 -13.96
CA HIS A 152 1.49 13.14 -14.66
C HIS A 152 2.90 12.71 -14.27
N VAL A 153 3.84 13.01 -15.17
CA VAL A 153 5.27 12.90 -14.94
C VAL A 153 5.96 14.15 -15.48
N SER A 154 7.01 14.59 -14.81
CA SER A 154 7.84 15.70 -15.27
C SER A 154 9.16 15.15 -15.83
N ILE A 155 9.50 15.54 -17.06
CA ILE A 155 10.78 15.24 -17.71
C ILE A 155 11.37 16.56 -18.16
N ASP A 156 12.57 16.86 -17.69
CA ASP A 156 13.19 18.17 -17.86
C ASP A 156 12.23 19.28 -17.39
N GLU A 157 11.88 20.21 -18.25
CA GLU A 157 10.93 21.30 -17.96
C GLU A 157 9.49 21.00 -18.42
N SER A 158 9.26 19.81 -18.98
CA SER A 158 7.96 19.41 -19.55
C SER A 158 7.14 18.57 -18.59
N LYS A 159 5.87 18.96 -18.37
CA LYS A 159 4.87 18.13 -17.70
C LYS A 159 4.09 17.34 -18.74
N ILE A 160 4.19 16.01 -18.67
CA ILE A 160 3.40 15.08 -19.48
C ILE A 160 2.27 14.58 -18.63
N GLU A 161 1.03 14.77 -19.08
CA GLU A 161 -0.16 14.51 -18.29
C GLU A 161 -1.17 13.62 -19.03
N TRP A 162 -1.66 12.60 -18.34
CA TRP A 162 -2.78 11.79 -18.79
C TRP A 162 -4.08 12.53 -18.50
N GLN A 163 -4.72 12.97 -19.55
CA GLN A 163 -6.02 13.66 -19.47
C GLN A 163 -7.15 12.64 -19.67
N THR A 164 -7.96 12.46 -18.64
CA THR A 164 -9.12 11.59 -18.68
C THR A 164 -10.28 12.22 -17.91
N LYS A 165 -11.51 11.84 -18.28
CA LYS A 165 -12.74 12.22 -17.57
C LYS A 165 -13.19 11.15 -16.56
N GLN A 166 -12.45 10.04 -16.45
CA GLN A 166 -12.75 8.98 -15.51
C GLN A 166 -12.62 9.48 -14.07
N LYS A 167 -13.40 8.91 -13.18
CA LYS A 167 -13.45 9.27 -11.75
C LYS A 167 -13.46 8.00 -10.90
N GLY A 168 -13.39 8.18 -9.57
CA GLY A 168 -13.41 7.08 -8.61
C GLY A 168 -12.01 6.48 -8.37
N ALA A 169 -11.94 5.23 -8.02
CA ALA A 169 -10.69 4.53 -7.72
C ALA A 169 -9.77 4.46 -8.95
N VAL A 170 -8.57 5.06 -8.85
CA VAL A 170 -7.64 5.17 -9.99
C VAL A 170 -7.25 3.80 -10.54
N GLY A 171 -7.09 2.80 -9.69
CA GLY A 171 -6.74 1.45 -10.12
C GLY A 171 -7.79 0.79 -11.02
N ARG A 172 -9.06 1.16 -10.86
CA ARG A 172 -10.18 0.68 -11.68
C ARG A 172 -10.33 1.42 -13.01
N MET A 173 -9.70 2.59 -13.17
CA MET A 173 -9.74 3.35 -14.40
C MET A 173 -9.10 2.57 -15.56
N THR A 174 -9.69 2.68 -16.74
CA THR A 174 -9.12 2.09 -17.95
C THR A 174 -7.89 2.86 -18.40
N THR A 175 -7.05 2.22 -19.22
CA THR A 175 -5.87 2.87 -19.83
C THR A 175 -6.23 3.70 -21.07
N GLU A 176 -7.50 4.00 -21.31
CA GLU A 176 -7.95 4.85 -22.41
C GLU A 176 -7.24 6.22 -22.36
N GLY A 177 -6.74 6.66 -23.52
CA GLY A 177 -5.98 7.91 -23.64
C GLY A 177 -4.48 7.80 -23.32
N MET A 178 -4.02 6.67 -22.79
CA MET A 178 -2.59 6.51 -22.46
C MET A 178 -1.70 6.40 -23.70
N SER A 179 -2.21 6.06 -24.88
CA SER A 179 -1.41 5.93 -26.10
C SER A 179 -0.68 7.23 -26.47
N SER A 180 -1.38 8.35 -26.43
CA SER A 180 -0.78 9.68 -26.71
C SER A 180 0.27 10.08 -25.67
N VAL A 181 0.02 9.73 -24.41
CA VAL A 181 0.95 10.01 -23.29
C VAL A 181 2.23 9.19 -23.43
N VAL A 182 2.09 7.89 -23.73
CA VAL A 182 3.23 6.98 -23.99
C VAL A 182 4.03 7.46 -25.18
N GLU A 183 3.38 7.85 -26.29
CA GLU A 183 4.07 8.36 -27.48
C GLU A 183 4.83 9.67 -27.18
N THR A 184 4.22 10.60 -26.47
CA THR A 184 4.86 11.85 -26.04
C THR A 184 6.12 11.55 -25.22
N LEU A 185 6.01 10.63 -24.24
CA LEU A 185 7.15 10.23 -23.41
C LEU A 185 8.26 9.57 -24.23
N LYS A 186 7.91 8.68 -25.16
CA LYS A 186 8.88 8.04 -26.07
C LYS A 186 9.64 9.06 -26.90
N ASN A 187 8.99 10.11 -27.36
CA ASN A 187 9.65 11.20 -28.10
C ASN A 187 10.67 11.98 -27.25
N HIS A 188 10.46 12.10 -25.94
CA HIS A 188 11.47 12.70 -25.04
C HIS A 188 12.65 11.76 -24.78
N LEU A 189 12.41 10.46 -24.74
CA LEU A 189 13.41 9.45 -24.37
C LEU A 189 14.20 8.89 -25.56
N HIS A 190 13.86 9.20 -26.80
CA HIS A 190 14.41 8.54 -28.02
C HIS A 190 15.94 8.60 -28.16
N LYS A 191 16.62 9.51 -27.48
CA LYS A 191 18.10 9.63 -27.47
C LYS A 191 18.76 8.83 -26.35
N ASN A 192 17.98 8.20 -25.45
CA ASN A 192 18.51 7.42 -24.36
C ASN A 192 18.99 6.06 -24.86
N GLU A 193 20.12 5.56 -24.37
CA GLU A 193 20.66 4.25 -24.73
C GLU A 193 19.75 3.07 -24.38
N TYR A 194 18.90 3.22 -23.36
CA TYR A 194 17.92 2.21 -22.92
C TYR A 194 16.53 2.44 -23.53
N PHE A 195 16.42 3.30 -24.55
CA PHE A 195 15.14 3.69 -25.11
C PHE A 195 14.26 2.52 -25.53
N GLN A 196 14.84 1.54 -26.23
CA GLN A 196 14.08 0.39 -26.74
C GLN A 196 13.43 -0.42 -25.61
N ASP A 197 14.21 -0.72 -24.57
CA ASP A 197 13.73 -1.49 -23.41
C ASP A 197 12.65 -0.72 -22.66
N ILE A 198 12.85 0.58 -22.46
CA ILE A 198 11.88 1.45 -21.77
C ILE A 198 10.59 1.58 -22.61
N ALA A 199 10.71 1.79 -23.91
CA ALA A 199 9.56 1.92 -24.80
C ALA A 199 8.70 0.64 -24.81
N GLU A 200 9.33 -0.54 -24.95
CA GLU A 200 8.63 -1.81 -24.92
C GLU A 200 7.92 -2.07 -23.58
N MET A 201 8.58 -1.70 -22.48
CA MET A 201 8.00 -1.80 -21.15
C MET A 201 6.75 -0.92 -21.00
N PHE A 202 6.79 0.32 -21.49
CA PHE A 202 5.65 1.23 -21.45
C PHE A 202 4.52 0.80 -22.37
N ASP A 203 4.84 0.35 -23.58
CA ASP A 203 3.84 -0.19 -24.52
C ASP A 203 3.14 -1.40 -23.91
N THR A 204 3.88 -2.32 -23.30
CA THR A 204 3.28 -3.48 -22.65
C THR A 204 2.40 -3.09 -21.46
N ALA A 205 2.88 -2.18 -20.62
CA ALA A 205 2.16 -1.76 -19.44
C ALA A 205 0.86 -1.02 -19.79
N TYR A 206 0.94 0.04 -20.58
CA TYR A 206 -0.17 0.97 -20.76
C TYR A 206 -1.02 0.74 -22.01
N LEU A 207 -0.52 0.02 -23.03
CA LEU A 207 -1.27 -0.22 -24.26
C LEU A 207 -1.84 -1.64 -24.36
N LYS A 208 -1.35 -2.59 -23.53
CA LYS A 208 -1.84 -3.98 -23.57
C LYS A 208 -2.64 -4.38 -22.31
N ASN A 209 -2.66 -3.55 -21.29
CA ASN A 209 -3.44 -3.79 -20.07
C ASN A 209 -4.70 -2.91 -20.06
N ALA A 210 -5.79 -3.45 -19.53
CA ALA A 210 -7.09 -2.80 -19.58
C ALA A 210 -7.27 -1.73 -18.47
N THR A 211 -6.62 -1.89 -17.32
CA THR A 211 -6.78 -1.00 -16.16
C THR A 211 -5.44 -0.43 -15.69
N GLN A 212 -5.50 0.69 -14.96
CA GLN A 212 -4.31 1.30 -14.36
C GLN A 212 -3.64 0.37 -13.34
N ALA A 213 -4.41 -0.39 -12.55
CA ALA A 213 -3.84 -1.36 -11.61
C ALA A 213 -3.01 -2.43 -12.34
N ASN A 214 -3.52 -2.98 -13.46
CA ASN A 214 -2.79 -3.96 -14.25
C ASN A 214 -1.61 -3.33 -14.99
N ALA A 215 -1.74 -2.10 -15.48
CA ALA A 215 -0.64 -1.36 -16.12
C ALA A 215 0.53 -1.15 -15.14
N ILE A 216 0.26 -0.66 -13.94
CA ILE A 216 1.28 -0.46 -12.90
C ILE A 216 1.88 -1.80 -12.45
N ARG A 217 1.07 -2.85 -12.30
CA ARG A 217 1.60 -4.20 -11.98
C ARG A 217 2.55 -4.68 -13.06
N SER A 218 2.20 -4.52 -14.34
CA SER A 218 3.04 -4.89 -15.48
C SER A 218 4.36 -4.13 -15.46
N LEU A 219 4.31 -2.81 -15.32
CA LEU A 219 5.47 -1.93 -15.28
C LEU A 219 6.43 -2.31 -14.12
N VAL A 220 5.89 -2.41 -12.91
CA VAL A 220 6.69 -2.72 -11.72
C VAL A 220 7.25 -4.15 -11.78
N HIS A 221 6.50 -5.09 -12.34
CA HIS A 221 6.98 -6.46 -12.56
C HIS A 221 8.17 -6.49 -13.53
N SER A 222 8.10 -5.76 -14.63
CA SER A 222 9.22 -5.67 -15.59
C SER A 222 10.51 -5.18 -14.94
N LEU A 223 10.41 -4.24 -14.00
CA LEU A 223 11.57 -3.69 -13.29
C LEU A 223 12.12 -4.63 -12.19
N PHE A 224 11.24 -5.29 -11.44
CA PHE A 224 11.64 -5.87 -10.14
C PHE A 224 11.34 -7.36 -9.96
N SER A 225 10.70 -8.03 -10.92
CA SER A 225 10.35 -9.47 -10.81
C SER A 225 11.55 -10.39 -10.59
N LYS A 226 12.71 -10.03 -11.17
CA LYS A 226 13.99 -10.74 -10.98
C LYS A 226 14.50 -10.74 -9.53
N TYR A 227 13.94 -9.88 -8.67
CA TYR A 227 14.25 -9.81 -7.24
C TYR A 227 13.19 -10.46 -6.36
N GLY A 228 12.12 -11.02 -6.95
CA GLY A 228 11.03 -11.68 -6.21
C GLY A 228 10.02 -10.73 -5.60
N LEU A 229 9.94 -9.48 -6.08
CA LEU A 229 8.91 -8.53 -5.62
C LEU A 229 7.52 -9.04 -5.98
N VAL A 230 6.64 -9.13 -5.01
CA VAL A 230 5.23 -9.42 -5.19
C VAL A 230 4.45 -8.09 -5.19
N ILE A 231 3.53 -7.96 -6.12
CA ILE A 231 2.73 -6.75 -6.30
C ILE A 231 1.28 -7.12 -6.03
N ILE A 232 0.67 -6.51 -5.02
CA ILE A 232 -0.71 -6.79 -4.60
C ILE A 232 -1.60 -5.58 -4.85
N ASP A 233 -2.75 -5.84 -5.44
CA ASP A 233 -3.91 -4.95 -5.43
C ASP A 233 -4.91 -5.47 -4.40
N ALA A 234 -5.16 -4.69 -3.37
CA ALA A 234 -6.05 -5.09 -2.30
C ALA A 234 -7.54 -4.80 -2.59
N ASP A 235 -7.84 -4.19 -3.73
CA ASP A 235 -9.21 -3.99 -4.19
C ASP A 235 -9.77 -5.28 -4.83
N ASP A 236 -9.85 -6.33 -4.01
CA ASP A 236 -10.37 -7.65 -4.36
C ASP A 236 -11.41 -8.10 -3.32
N LYS A 237 -12.55 -8.59 -3.79
CA LYS A 237 -13.66 -9.05 -2.94
C LYS A 237 -13.22 -10.08 -1.89
N ARG A 238 -12.41 -11.07 -2.29
CA ARG A 238 -11.95 -12.17 -1.42
C ARG A 238 -11.02 -11.68 -0.32
N LEU A 239 -10.23 -10.64 -0.59
CA LEU A 239 -9.37 -10.01 0.41
C LEU A 239 -10.20 -9.15 1.36
N LYS A 240 -11.10 -8.31 0.85
CA LYS A 240 -11.97 -7.45 1.67
C LYS A 240 -12.92 -8.25 2.55
N GLN A 241 -13.33 -9.44 2.11
CA GLN A 241 -14.14 -10.35 2.91
C GLN A 241 -13.47 -10.75 4.23
N GLN A 242 -12.12 -10.77 4.26
CA GLN A 242 -11.36 -11.06 5.48
C GLN A 242 -11.34 -9.89 6.46
N ALA A 243 -11.70 -8.69 6.04
CA ALA A 243 -11.69 -7.46 6.84
C ALA A 243 -13.10 -7.01 7.27
N ILE A 244 -14.15 -7.79 7.02
CA ILE A 244 -15.54 -7.42 7.32
C ILE A 244 -15.69 -7.02 8.79
N GLU A 245 -15.14 -7.78 9.74
CA GLU A 245 -15.25 -7.47 11.17
C GLU A 245 -14.64 -6.11 11.52
N MET A 246 -13.52 -5.76 10.90
CA MET A 246 -12.86 -4.47 11.07
C MET A 246 -13.70 -3.34 10.43
N PHE A 247 -14.30 -3.58 9.29
CA PHE A 247 -15.19 -2.61 8.62
C PHE A 247 -16.48 -2.41 9.40
N GLU A 248 -17.08 -3.48 9.96
CA GLU A 248 -18.24 -3.38 10.86
C GLU A 248 -17.91 -2.57 12.12
N ASP A 249 -16.73 -2.77 12.69
CA ASP A 249 -16.29 -2.01 13.85
C ASP A 249 -16.21 -0.50 13.57
N ASP A 250 -15.62 -0.13 12.43
CA ASP A 250 -15.51 1.29 12.04
C ASP A 250 -16.90 1.92 11.79
N LEU A 251 -17.82 1.18 11.13
CA LEU A 251 -19.16 1.67 10.81
C LEU A 251 -20.04 1.84 12.05
N PHE A 252 -19.97 0.91 13.01
CA PHE A 252 -20.97 0.81 14.07
C PHE A 252 -20.44 1.09 15.47
N LYS A 253 -19.12 0.93 15.72
CA LYS A 253 -18.50 1.15 17.06
C LYS A 253 -17.55 2.34 17.11
N ASN A 254 -17.10 2.83 15.96
CA ASN A 254 -16.22 4.00 15.83
C ASN A 254 -14.92 3.87 16.64
N THR A 255 -14.35 2.65 16.74
CA THR A 255 -13.17 2.39 17.57
C THR A 255 -11.98 3.24 17.15
N ALA A 256 -11.73 3.37 15.84
CA ALA A 256 -10.64 4.20 15.31
C ALA A 256 -10.78 5.67 15.75
N PHE A 257 -11.96 6.25 15.60
CA PHE A 257 -12.25 7.63 16.02
C PHE A 257 -12.02 7.83 17.52
N ASN A 258 -12.48 6.88 18.34
CA ASN A 258 -12.32 6.96 19.78
C ASN A 258 -10.86 6.81 20.23
N CYS A 259 -10.05 6.00 19.55
CA CYS A 259 -8.61 5.91 19.80
C CYS A 259 -7.90 7.24 19.54
N PHE A 260 -8.24 7.94 18.44
CA PHE A 260 -7.62 9.22 18.12
C PHE A 260 -7.88 10.31 19.16
N LYS A 261 -9.04 10.30 19.84
CA LYS A 261 -9.31 11.23 20.94
C LYS A 261 -8.32 11.10 22.11
N ASN A 262 -7.65 9.97 22.24
CA ASN A 262 -6.69 9.69 23.32
C ASN A 262 -5.23 9.96 22.93
N LEU A 263 -4.97 10.54 21.74
CA LEU A 263 -3.62 10.86 21.26
C LEU A 263 -3.12 12.25 21.69
N SER A 264 -3.69 12.85 22.72
CA SER A 264 -3.38 14.23 23.14
C SER A 264 -1.91 14.48 23.47
N GLU A 265 -1.22 13.52 24.09
CA GLU A 265 0.22 13.64 24.39
C GLU A 265 1.07 13.55 23.11
N PHE A 266 0.70 12.64 22.21
CA PHE A 266 1.37 12.52 20.90
C PHE A 266 1.17 13.80 20.10
N GLU A 267 -0.07 14.29 20.01
CA GLU A 267 -0.43 15.52 19.30
C GLU A 267 0.32 16.73 19.83
N LYS A 268 0.37 16.90 21.17
CA LYS A 268 1.08 18.00 21.82
C LYS A 268 2.57 18.00 21.48
N LYS A 269 3.18 16.81 21.36
CA LYS A 269 4.63 16.70 21.16
C LYS A 269 5.05 16.78 19.70
N TYR A 270 4.30 16.16 18.80
CA TYR A 270 4.69 15.99 17.40
C TYR A 270 3.66 16.46 16.39
N GLY A 271 2.45 16.81 16.83
CA GLY A 271 1.30 17.03 15.95
C GLY A 271 0.69 15.70 15.44
N LEU A 272 -0.42 15.80 14.75
CA LEU A 272 -1.04 14.66 14.08
C LEU A 272 -0.83 14.77 12.56
N GLN A 273 -0.36 13.69 11.94
CA GLN A 273 -0.20 13.59 10.49
C GLN A 273 -1.52 13.29 9.79
N ILE A 274 -2.39 12.53 10.46
CA ILE A 274 -3.72 12.16 9.98
C ILE A 274 -4.74 12.30 11.11
N HIS A 275 -6.02 12.39 10.73
CA HIS A 275 -7.13 12.46 11.66
C HIS A 275 -8.15 11.36 11.33
N ALA A 276 -8.53 10.57 12.35
CA ALA A 276 -9.64 9.63 12.20
C ALA A 276 -10.96 10.42 12.18
N ARG A 277 -11.86 10.00 11.30
CA ARG A 277 -13.25 10.45 11.26
C ARG A 277 -14.13 9.48 12.03
N GLU A 278 -15.37 9.83 12.27
CA GLU A 278 -16.34 8.91 12.86
C GLU A 278 -16.44 7.61 12.05
N ILE A 279 -16.45 7.72 10.71
CA ILE A 279 -16.36 6.59 9.78
C ILE A 279 -15.17 6.82 8.85
N ASN A 280 -14.31 5.81 8.74
CA ASN A 280 -13.07 5.85 7.97
C ASN A 280 -13.15 5.00 6.69
N LEU A 281 -14.36 4.70 6.25
CA LEU A 281 -14.68 3.97 5.04
C LEU A 281 -15.31 4.88 3.99
N PHE A 282 -14.99 4.59 2.75
CA PHE A 282 -15.64 5.09 1.55
C PHE A 282 -16.51 3.99 0.95
N TYR A 283 -17.53 4.38 0.19
CA TYR A 283 -18.31 3.50 -0.65
C TYR A 283 -17.86 3.66 -2.10
N LEU A 284 -17.53 2.53 -2.73
CA LEU A 284 -17.15 2.45 -4.13
C LEU A 284 -18.37 2.10 -4.99
N ALA A 285 -18.70 2.94 -5.93
CA ALA A 285 -19.63 2.68 -7.01
C ALA A 285 -18.92 2.87 -8.36
N ASP A 286 -19.61 2.62 -9.47
CA ASP A 286 -19.03 2.80 -10.80
C ASP A 286 -18.66 4.27 -11.02
N GLY A 287 -17.34 4.51 -11.16
CA GLY A 287 -16.79 5.87 -11.34
C GLY A 287 -16.84 6.76 -10.10
N GLU A 288 -17.12 6.23 -8.92
CA GLU A 288 -17.23 7.01 -7.69
C GLU A 288 -16.53 6.34 -6.50
N ARG A 289 -15.97 7.16 -5.61
CA ARG A 289 -15.47 6.78 -4.29
C ARG A 289 -15.87 7.85 -3.30
N ASN A 290 -17.00 7.67 -2.65
CA ASN A 290 -17.63 8.66 -1.79
C ASN A 290 -17.61 8.23 -0.33
N ARG A 291 -17.48 9.20 0.59
CA ARG A 291 -17.45 8.92 2.04
C ARG A 291 -18.77 8.37 2.52
N ILE A 292 -18.70 7.40 3.44
CA ILE A 292 -19.84 7.01 4.25
C ILE A 292 -19.87 7.94 5.46
N VAL A 293 -21.02 8.53 5.72
CA VAL A 293 -21.27 9.43 6.87
C VAL A 293 -22.53 8.99 7.62
N ARG A 294 -22.55 9.20 8.92
CA ARG A 294 -23.74 8.93 9.71
C ARG A 294 -24.68 10.14 9.68
N ASN A 295 -25.97 9.88 9.42
CA ASN A 295 -27.02 10.89 9.52
C ASN A 295 -28.16 10.34 10.39
N GLY A 296 -28.18 10.68 11.67
CA GLY A 296 -29.08 10.10 12.66
C GLY A 296 -28.90 8.59 12.81
N GLU A 297 -29.95 7.82 12.53
CA GLU A 297 -29.92 6.35 12.54
C GLU A 297 -29.49 5.74 11.19
N ASN A 298 -29.39 6.55 10.14
CA ASN A 298 -29.04 6.11 8.81
C ASN A 298 -27.57 6.42 8.49
N PHE A 299 -27.09 5.80 7.41
CA PHE A 299 -25.80 6.02 6.80
C PHE A 299 -26.01 6.54 5.39
N GLU A 300 -25.34 7.63 5.05
CA GLU A 300 -25.39 8.24 3.74
C GLU A 300 -24.05 8.09 3.02
N VAL A 301 -24.10 7.85 1.73
CA VAL A 301 -22.93 7.96 0.86
C VAL A 301 -22.91 9.36 0.31
N ALA A 302 -21.96 10.17 0.76
CA ALA A 302 -21.87 11.58 0.42
C ALA A 302 -21.91 11.80 -1.11
N ASP A 303 -22.60 12.83 -1.55
CA ASP A 303 -22.68 13.27 -2.96
C ASP A 303 -23.26 12.23 -3.95
N SER A 304 -23.79 11.08 -3.46
CA SER A 304 -24.33 10.02 -4.32
C SER A 304 -25.86 9.85 -4.28
N GLY A 305 -26.49 10.42 -3.24
CA GLY A 305 -27.93 10.21 -2.99
C GLY A 305 -28.28 8.83 -2.40
N LEU A 306 -27.28 7.96 -2.14
CA LEU A 306 -27.50 6.65 -1.52
C LEU A 306 -27.60 6.81 0.01
N SER A 307 -28.58 6.15 0.60
CA SER A 307 -28.78 6.08 2.06
C SER A 307 -29.16 4.66 2.46
N PHE A 308 -28.67 4.22 3.60
CA PHE A 308 -28.90 2.88 4.13
C PHE A 308 -29.32 2.95 5.60
N ALA A 309 -30.31 2.16 5.99
CA ALA A 309 -30.52 1.82 7.40
C ALA A 309 -29.34 0.94 7.90
N SER A 310 -29.10 0.89 9.20
CA SER A 310 -28.00 0.12 9.79
C SER A 310 -27.96 -1.33 9.33
N ASP A 311 -29.11 -2.03 9.38
CA ASP A 311 -29.19 -3.45 8.97
C ASP A 311 -28.95 -3.64 7.48
N ASP A 312 -29.36 -2.69 6.64
CA ASP A 312 -29.18 -2.79 5.20
C ASP A 312 -27.73 -2.50 4.81
N LEU A 313 -27.08 -1.54 5.48
CA LEU A 313 -25.63 -1.31 5.28
C LEU A 313 -24.81 -2.54 5.70
N LYS A 314 -25.20 -3.20 6.81
CA LYS A 314 -24.56 -4.44 7.24
C LYS A 314 -24.75 -5.58 6.22
N LYS A 315 -25.94 -5.72 5.64
CA LYS A 315 -26.19 -6.67 4.53
C LYS A 315 -25.35 -6.33 3.30
N GLN A 316 -25.25 -5.03 2.95
CA GLN A 316 -24.39 -4.57 1.84
C GLN A 316 -22.91 -4.93 2.08
N LEU A 317 -22.39 -4.69 3.27
CA LEU A 317 -21.01 -5.02 3.60
C LEU A 317 -20.72 -6.51 3.47
N ASN A 318 -21.63 -7.37 3.96
CA ASN A 318 -21.45 -8.81 3.90
C ASN A 318 -21.59 -9.38 2.48
N ALA A 319 -22.50 -8.83 1.66
CA ALA A 319 -22.75 -9.30 0.30
C ALA A 319 -21.73 -8.75 -0.72
N TYR A 320 -21.30 -7.50 -0.52
CA TYR A 320 -20.50 -6.71 -1.46
C TYR A 320 -19.34 -5.99 -0.76
N PRO A 321 -18.45 -6.71 -0.05
CA PRO A 321 -17.33 -6.07 0.66
C PRO A 321 -16.40 -5.27 -0.26
N GLU A 322 -16.37 -5.60 -1.56
CA GLU A 322 -15.63 -4.85 -2.59
C GLU A 322 -16.13 -3.42 -2.82
N ARG A 323 -17.28 -3.05 -2.27
CA ARG A 323 -17.80 -1.70 -2.31
C ARG A 323 -17.32 -0.83 -1.14
N PHE A 324 -16.64 -1.41 -0.16
CA PHE A 324 -16.14 -0.68 1.01
C PHE A 324 -14.63 -0.49 0.87
N SER A 325 -14.18 0.76 0.98
CA SER A 325 -12.80 1.15 0.74
C SER A 325 -12.23 1.88 1.95
N PRO A 326 -11.19 1.34 2.61
CA PRO A 326 -10.58 1.99 3.76
C PRO A 326 -9.82 3.27 3.35
N ASN A 327 -9.89 4.28 4.21
CA ASN A 327 -9.05 5.47 4.10
C ASN A 327 -7.64 5.21 4.67
N VAL A 328 -6.83 6.26 4.79
CA VAL A 328 -5.47 6.19 5.34
C VAL A 328 -5.40 5.64 6.77
N VAL A 329 -6.48 5.76 7.57
CA VAL A 329 -6.54 5.23 8.94
C VAL A 329 -6.70 3.72 8.95
N LEU A 330 -7.59 3.17 8.13
CA LEU A 330 -7.92 1.74 8.12
C LEU A 330 -7.11 0.91 7.12
N ARG A 331 -6.56 1.52 6.07
CA ARG A 331 -5.74 0.81 5.07
C ARG A 331 -4.57 0.02 5.70
N PRO A 332 -3.80 0.59 6.66
CA PRO A 332 -2.75 -0.15 7.32
C PRO A 332 -3.24 -1.38 8.09
N LEU A 333 -4.37 -1.28 8.77
CA LEU A 333 -4.98 -2.40 9.48
C LEU A 333 -5.43 -3.49 8.50
N TYR A 334 -6.09 -3.09 7.40
CA TYR A 334 -6.50 -4.00 6.35
C TYR A 334 -5.31 -4.76 5.75
N GLN A 335 -4.19 -4.07 5.52
CA GLN A 335 -2.95 -4.69 5.08
C GLN A 335 -2.50 -5.81 6.02
N GLU A 336 -2.52 -5.58 7.32
CA GLU A 336 -2.06 -6.56 8.31
C GLU A 336 -3.05 -7.72 8.52
N VAL A 337 -4.32 -7.53 8.20
CA VAL A 337 -5.32 -8.61 8.16
C VAL A 337 -5.01 -9.61 7.03
N ILE A 338 -4.68 -9.11 5.83
CA ILE A 338 -4.55 -9.95 4.64
C ILE A 338 -3.13 -10.42 4.33
N LEU A 339 -2.09 -9.73 4.82
CA LEU A 339 -0.69 -10.11 4.60
C LEU A 339 -0.06 -10.72 5.87
N PRO A 340 0.78 -11.75 5.75
CA PRO A 340 1.63 -12.21 6.84
C PRO A 340 2.80 -11.25 7.05
N ASN A 341 2.50 -9.96 7.23
CA ASN A 341 3.48 -8.91 7.22
C ASN A 341 4.26 -8.84 8.54
N ILE A 342 5.56 -8.51 8.45
CA ILE A 342 6.43 -8.35 9.60
C ILE A 342 6.97 -6.93 9.74
N ALA A 343 7.10 -6.23 8.62
CA ALA A 343 7.57 -4.86 8.60
C ALA A 343 6.91 -4.04 7.48
N TYR A 344 6.63 -2.78 7.79
CA TYR A 344 6.20 -1.78 6.83
C TYR A 344 7.30 -0.73 6.65
N THR A 345 7.74 -0.53 5.42
CA THR A 345 8.74 0.48 5.07
C THR A 345 8.04 1.69 4.46
N GLY A 346 8.06 2.78 5.20
CA GLY A 346 7.43 4.04 4.83
C GLY A 346 8.39 5.19 4.66
N GLY A 347 7.92 6.29 4.07
CA GLY A 347 8.57 7.58 4.17
C GLY A 347 8.30 8.25 5.52
N PRO A 348 8.94 9.39 5.82
CA PRO A 348 8.79 10.07 7.11
C PRO A 348 7.34 10.36 7.50
N ALA A 349 6.52 10.84 6.57
CA ALA A 349 5.10 11.09 6.82
C ALA A 349 4.32 9.79 7.07
N GLU A 350 4.69 8.70 6.38
CA GLU A 350 4.07 7.38 6.59
C GLU A 350 4.44 6.81 7.95
N VAL A 351 5.72 6.87 8.35
CA VAL A 351 6.16 6.48 9.69
C VAL A 351 5.39 7.27 10.75
N HIS A 352 5.24 8.58 10.56
CA HIS A 352 4.50 9.44 11.48
C HIS A 352 3.07 8.94 11.70
N TYR A 353 2.28 8.71 10.64
CA TYR A 353 0.90 8.27 10.85
C TYR A 353 0.81 6.80 11.31
N TRP A 354 1.72 5.93 10.92
CA TRP A 354 1.73 4.56 11.43
C TRP A 354 1.84 4.53 12.96
N LEU A 355 2.70 5.37 13.53
CA LEU A 355 2.83 5.48 14.99
C LEU A 355 1.54 5.93 15.68
N GLN A 356 0.73 6.78 15.03
CA GLN A 356 -0.58 7.19 15.53
C GLN A 356 -1.61 6.06 15.53
N LEU A 357 -1.45 5.05 14.67
CA LEU A 357 -2.42 3.97 14.49
C LEU A 357 -2.27 2.84 15.51
N LYS A 358 -1.13 2.73 16.21
CA LYS A 358 -0.85 1.63 17.16
C LYS A 358 -2.01 1.35 18.13
N PRO A 359 -2.66 2.36 18.78
CA PRO A 359 -3.78 2.10 19.68
C PRO A 359 -4.99 1.43 19.02
N ILE A 360 -5.21 1.66 17.71
CA ILE A 360 -6.32 1.03 16.98
C ILE A 360 -5.98 -0.45 16.73
N PHE A 361 -4.75 -0.76 16.32
CA PHE A 361 -4.29 -2.12 16.15
C PHE A 361 -4.46 -2.95 17.43
N ASP A 362 -4.13 -2.37 18.58
CA ASP A 362 -4.29 -3.03 19.88
C ASP A 362 -5.76 -3.28 20.21
N LYS A 363 -6.63 -2.29 19.99
CA LYS A 363 -8.06 -2.39 20.28
C LYS A 363 -8.76 -3.43 19.42
N LEU A 364 -8.39 -3.53 18.16
CA LEU A 364 -8.96 -4.48 17.21
C LEU A 364 -8.22 -5.84 17.20
N ASN A 365 -7.21 -6.00 18.06
CA ASN A 365 -6.38 -7.21 18.13
C ASN A 365 -5.82 -7.62 16.76
N ILE A 366 -5.31 -6.64 16.00
CA ILE A 366 -4.62 -6.85 14.73
C ILE A 366 -3.12 -6.73 14.98
N PHE A 367 -2.32 -7.56 14.32
CA PHE A 367 -0.87 -7.48 14.44
C PHE A 367 -0.34 -6.13 13.97
N TYR A 368 0.46 -5.46 14.79
CA TYR A 368 1.16 -4.23 14.42
C TYR A 368 2.59 -4.58 13.97
N PRO A 369 3.01 -4.24 12.73
CA PRO A 369 4.34 -4.62 12.22
C PRO A 369 5.44 -3.70 12.77
N MET A 370 6.69 -4.07 12.51
CA MET A 370 7.79 -3.11 12.63
C MET A 370 7.60 -1.99 11.60
N VAL A 371 7.72 -0.75 12.02
CA VAL A 371 7.67 0.42 11.14
C VAL A 371 9.09 0.88 10.85
N VAL A 372 9.45 1.04 9.56
CA VAL A 372 10.83 1.28 9.12
C VAL A 372 10.90 2.46 8.15
#